data_0015591ff0f320cb4076043a6bc4d402
#
_entry.id   0015591ff0f320cb4076043a6bc4d402
#
_cell.length_a   1.000
_cell.length_b   1.000
_cell.length_c   1.000
_cell.angle_alpha   90.00
_cell.angle_beta   90.00
_cell.angle_gamma   90.00
#
_symmetry.space_group_name_H-M   'P 1'
#
loop_
_entity.id
_entity.type
_entity.pdbx_description
1 polymer ?
#
loop_
_entity_poly.entity_id
_entity_poly.type
_entity_poly.pdbx_seq_one_letter_code
_entity_poly.pdbx_strand_id
1 'polypeptide(L)'
;MNLHNHELRILKVLKKKSTPEEIAEKASLPRDTVMRASSWLSTKDLIKVEERLYEEISLGEEGKIYAKKGLPERQVIELAGKDIGEIRGKVGHKEFGIAVGWLKKKNLALIEGGNIKVLGKGKTEDEKLLSVLSKGALTSDELTAELKKGLELLKKRQNVVRVAERKRIILIPTKKGMELGKGKMEESISQLTIKHLMSDKWKNTKFRPYDVNVFVTPSYPAKKHPLQRMIDRVKDIFVEMGFKEISGPLIESAFWNFDALFQPQDHPARDMHDTFYLERSEGVETEGFEKFKGAVKKTHEDGWTTGSRGWQYDWDENVARQTLLRTHTTAVTCRYLSNLKRENLPAKVFCIGKTFRNETIDYKHLPEFYQVEGIVVDEDVNFRHLLGVLNEFYQQMGFKVRFRPAYFPYTEPSVETEIYLKEKGEWIELGGAGIFRPEVVKPLLGFDCPVLAWGLGLDRLVALSLGLNDIRDLYVSDLDWLRRSTV
;
A
#
# COMPACT_ATOMS: atom_id res chain seq x y z
N MET A 1 27.06 36.65 18.72
CA MET A 1 26.17 35.70 18.04
C MET A 1 26.30 35.93 16.54
N ASN A 2 26.89 35.00 15.79
CA ASN A 2 27.09 35.21 14.36
C ASN A 2 25.83 34.84 13.60
N LEU A 3 25.23 35.84 12.94
CA LEU A 3 24.02 35.65 12.12
C LEU A 3 24.40 35.66 10.63
N HIS A 4 23.75 34.79 9.85
CA HIS A 4 23.88 34.79 8.41
C HIS A 4 23.23 36.04 7.80
N ASN A 5 23.70 36.45 6.64
CA ASN A 5 23.17 37.61 5.93
C ASN A 5 21.64 37.48 5.69
N HIS A 6 21.15 36.29 5.36
CA HIS A 6 19.71 36.02 5.19
C HIS A 6 18.96 36.11 6.52
N GLU A 7 19.53 35.62 7.63
CA GLU A 7 18.95 35.72 8.97
C GLU A 7 18.77 37.17 9.40
N LEU A 8 19.81 37.98 9.19
CA LEU A 8 19.76 39.44 9.48
C LEU A 8 18.74 40.18 8.60
N ARG A 9 18.66 39.82 7.30
CA ARG A 9 17.65 40.39 6.39
C ARG A 9 16.24 40.10 6.87
N ILE A 10 15.98 38.83 7.31
CA ILE A 10 14.69 38.43 7.85
C ILE A 10 14.39 39.19 9.14
N LEU A 11 15.31 39.25 10.11
CA LEU A 11 15.09 39.98 11.36
C LEU A 11 14.84 41.49 11.16
N LYS A 12 15.45 42.11 10.15
CA LYS A 12 15.19 43.52 9.81
C LYS A 12 13.76 43.78 9.36
N VAL A 13 13.15 42.86 8.63
CA VAL A 13 11.80 43.03 8.07
C VAL A 13 10.71 42.43 8.95
N LEU A 14 11.05 41.43 9.78
CA LEU A 14 10.12 40.74 10.67
C LEU A 14 9.89 41.55 11.96
N LYS A 15 9.03 42.60 11.89
CA LYS A 15 8.67 43.45 13.04
C LYS A 15 7.40 43.03 13.75
N LYS A 16 6.55 42.22 13.10
CA LYS A 16 5.28 41.71 13.62
C LYS A 16 5.08 40.29 13.09
N LYS A 17 4.05 39.59 13.59
CA LYS A 17 3.63 38.26 13.06
C LYS A 17 3.44 38.41 11.56
N SER A 18 4.11 37.57 10.78
CA SER A 18 4.06 37.56 9.31
C SER A 18 4.22 36.17 8.77
N THR A 19 3.71 35.91 7.56
CA THR A 19 3.91 34.68 6.86
C THR A 19 5.28 34.61 6.16
N PRO A 20 5.80 33.42 5.84
CA PRO A 20 7.04 33.32 5.08
C PRO A 20 6.97 33.99 3.71
N GLU A 21 5.80 34.02 3.08
CA GLU A 21 5.56 34.71 1.80
C GLU A 21 5.72 36.20 1.92
N GLU A 22 5.10 36.83 2.93
CA GLU A 22 5.25 38.27 3.20
C GLU A 22 6.70 38.67 3.50
N ILE A 23 7.43 37.82 4.21
CA ILE A 23 8.83 38.04 4.52
C ILE A 23 9.71 37.86 3.29
N ALA A 24 9.41 36.88 2.44
CA ALA A 24 10.13 36.64 1.19
C ALA A 24 10.09 37.86 0.28
N GLU A 25 8.91 38.48 0.15
CA GLU A 25 8.72 39.70 -0.63
C GLU A 25 9.51 40.88 -0.02
N LYS A 26 9.32 41.17 1.29
CA LYS A 26 9.97 42.31 1.97
C LYS A 26 11.47 42.16 2.09
N ALA A 27 12.00 40.95 2.26
CA ALA A 27 13.43 40.69 2.37
C ALA A 27 14.11 40.51 1.01
N SER A 28 13.34 40.43 -0.09
CA SER A 28 13.82 40.08 -1.44
C SER A 28 14.61 38.76 -1.42
N LEU A 29 14.03 37.73 -0.82
CA LEU A 29 14.59 36.39 -0.70
C LEU A 29 13.59 35.33 -1.24
N PRO A 30 14.06 34.22 -1.84
CA PRO A 30 13.21 33.11 -2.16
C PRO A 30 12.54 32.54 -0.91
N ARG A 31 11.28 32.07 -1.02
CA ARG A 31 10.50 31.49 0.09
C ARG A 31 11.25 30.36 0.82
N ASP A 32 11.92 29.48 0.08
CA ASP A 32 12.68 28.36 0.66
C ASP A 32 13.89 28.84 1.47
N THR A 33 14.51 29.96 1.05
CA THR A 33 15.60 30.59 1.80
C THR A 33 15.06 31.21 3.09
N VAL A 34 13.87 31.84 3.05
CA VAL A 34 13.20 32.37 4.25
C VAL A 34 12.87 31.24 5.21
N MET A 35 12.33 30.11 4.73
CA MET A 35 12.00 28.96 5.58
C MET A 35 13.23 28.39 6.28
N ARG A 36 14.31 28.14 5.54
CA ARG A 36 15.58 27.64 6.10
C ARG A 36 16.18 28.62 7.13
N ALA A 37 16.26 29.88 6.80
CA ALA A 37 16.80 30.88 7.72
C ALA A 37 15.90 31.08 8.94
N SER A 38 14.59 30.98 8.81
CA SER A 38 13.63 31.01 9.92
C SER A 38 13.81 29.82 10.87
N SER A 39 14.06 28.62 10.35
CA SER A 39 14.39 27.47 11.18
C SER A 39 15.65 27.72 12.03
N TRP A 40 16.70 28.28 11.44
CA TRP A 40 17.94 28.65 12.17
C TRP A 40 17.71 29.75 13.19
N LEU A 41 16.89 30.78 12.86
CA LEU A 41 16.54 31.83 13.80
C LEU A 41 15.71 31.26 14.98
N SER A 42 14.88 30.29 14.74
CA SER A 42 14.09 29.61 15.78
C SER A 42 14.97 28.81 16.74
N THR A 43 15.95 28.07 16.24
CA THR A 43 16.92 27.34 17.11
C THR A 43 17.81 28.28 17.94
N LYS A 44 17.95 29.52 17.53
CA LYS A 44 18.67 30.61 18.25
C LYS A 44 17.77 31.42 19.16
N ASP A 45 16.50 31.06 19.35
CA ASP A 45 15.48 31.81 20.11
C ASP A 45 15.26 33.27 19.66
N LEU A 46 15.50 33.54 18.38
CA LEU A 46 15.32 34.88 17.81
C LEU A 46 13.94 35.07 17.19
N ILE A 47 13.31 34.01 16.77
CA ILE A 47 11.92 34.00 16.34
C ILE A 47 11.22 32.76 16.90
N LYS A 48 9.88 32.76 16.87
CA LYS A 48 9.04 31.59 17.08
C LYS A 48 8.34 31.24 15.76
N VAL A 49 8.26 29.97 15.45
CA VAL A 49 7.53 29.43 14.29
C VAL A 49 6.28 28.76 14.83
N GLU A 50 5.11 29.28 14.48
CA GLU A 50 3.82 28.67 14.81
C GLU A 50 3.20 28.07 13.55
N GLU A 51 2.75 26.84 13.63
CA GLU A 51 1.90 26.23 12.61
C GLU A 51 0.43 26.39 13.03
N ARG A 52 -0.39 26.94 12.14
CA ARG A 52 -1.83 27.04 12.33
C ARG A 52 -2.55 26.28 11.24
N LEU A 53 -3.46 25.43 11.66
CA LEU A 53 -4.42 24.80 10.76
C LEU A 53 -5.53 25.81 10.43
N TYR A 54 -5.92 25.86 9.18
CA TYR A 54 -7.09 26.60 8.72
C TYR A 54 -7.81 25.82 7.65
N GLU A 55 -9.11 26.03 7.54
CA GLU A 55 -9.91 25.44 6.47
C GLU A 55 -9.90 26.38 5.24
N GLU A 56 -9.53 25.84 4.10
CA GLU A 56 -9.64 26.47 2.79
C GLU A 56 -10.93 25.97 2.13
N ILE A 57 -11.81 26.91 1.79
CA ILE A 57 -13.11 26.63 1.20
C ILE A 57 -13.05 27.05 -0.27
N SER A 58 -13.33 26.11 -1.16
CA SER A 58 -13.31 26.34 -2.59
C SER A 58 -14.53 25.71 -3.27
N LEU A 59 -14.80 26.09 -4.53
CA LEU A 59 -15.87 25.50 -5.31
C LEU A 59 -15.53 24.09 -5.75
N GLY A 60 -16.45 23.16 -5.52
CA GLY A 60 -16.45 21.86 -6.17
C GLY A 60 -16.91 21.93 -7.63
N GLU A 61 -16.95 20.81 -8.32
CA GLU A 61 -17.30 20.80 -9.76
C GLU A 61 -18.72 21.31 -10.03
N GLU A 62 -19.71 20.88 -9.25
CA GLU A 62 -21.08 21.42 -9.35
C GLU A 62 -21.14 22.88 -8.92
N GLY A 63 -20.36 23.28 -7.92
CA GLY A 63 -20.25 24.65 -7.46
C GLY A 63 -19.78 25.61 -8.54
N LYS A 64 -18.83 25.22 -9.37
CA LYS A 64 -18.37 26.00 -10.54
C LYS A 64 -19.47 26.23 -11.58
N ILE A 65 -20.32 25.22 -11.76
CA ILE A 65 -21.47 25.30 -12.66
C ILE A 65 -22.52 26.23 -12.08
N TYR A 66 -22.87 26.07 -10.80
CA TYR A 66 -23.88 26.89 -10.14
C TYR A 66 -23.43 28.36 -9.93
N ALA A 67 -22.12 28.60 -9.79
CA ALA A 67 -21.58 29.95 -9.74
C ALA A 67 -21.80 30.73 -11.07
N LYS A 68 -21.85 30.01 -12.21
CA LYS A 68 -22.08 30.61 -13.54
C LYS A 68 -23.57 30.68 -13.89
N LYS A 69 -24.32 29.60 -13.62
CA LYS A 69 -25.72 29.43 -14.05
C LYS A 69 -26.75 29.81 -12.97
N GLY A 70 -26.32 30.07 -11.74
CA GLY A 70 -27.20 30.16 -10.58
C GLY A 70 -27.58 28.81 -10.00
N LEU A 71 -28.01 28.78 -8.74
CA LEU A 71 -28.54 27.58 -8.09
C LEU A 71 -29.81 27.10 -8.80
N PRO A 72 -30.09 25.77 -8.82
CA PRO A 72 -31.30 25.24 -9.47
C PRO A 72 -32.59 25.91 -9.03
N GLU A 73 -32.75 26.20 -7.74
CA GLU A 73 -33.94 26.91 -7.22
C GLU A 73 -34.01 28.35 -7.71
N ARG A 74 -32.88 29.02 -7.95
CA ARG A 74 -32.88 30.38 -8.53
C ARG A 74 -33.35 30.36 -9.98
N GLN A 75 -32.87 29.40 -10.77
CA GLN A 75 -33.27 29.21 -12.15
C GLN A 75 -34.81 28.95 -12.26
N VAL A 76 -35.35 28.18 -11.28
CA VAL A 76 -36.80 27.94 -11.21
C VAL A 76 -37.57 29.21 -10.84
N ILE A 77 -37.05 30.03 -9.90
CA ILE A 77 -37.67 31.34 -9.52
C ILE A 77 -37.71 32.31 -10.69
N GLU A 78 -36.62 32.37 -11.48
CA GLU A 78 -36.53 33.24 -12.66
C GLU A 78 -37.51 32.86 -13.78
N LEU A 79 -37.89 31.60 -13.85
CA LEU A 79 -38.82 31.06 -14.81
C LEU A 79 -40.26 31.00 -14.24
N ALA A 80 -40.49 31.47 -13.00
CA ALA A 80 -41.79 31.43 -12.36
C ALA A 80 -42.84 32.24 -13.19
N GLY A 81 -44.05 31.69 -13.32
CA GLY A 81 -45.11 32.20 -14.18
C GLY A 81 -45.27 31.43 -15.49
N LYS A 82 -44.35 30.49 -15.80
CA LYS A 82 -44.52 29.53 -16.89
C LYS A 82 -45.07 28.20 -16.37
N ASP A 83 -45.61 27.40 -17.28
CA ASP A 83 -46.06 26.04 -16.93
C ASP A 83 -44.89 25.18 -16.35
N ILE A 84 -45.22 24.36 -15.38
CA ILE A 84 -44.23 23.50 -14.70
C ILE A 84 -43.52 22.55 -15.66
N GLY A 85 -44.21 22.06 -16.69
CA GLY A 85 -43.63 21.22 -17.72
C GLY A 85 -42.56 21.95 -18.53
N GLU A 86 -42.81 23.24 -18.87
CA GLU A 86 -41.84 24.09 -19.58
C GLU A 86 -40.61 24.40 -18.70
N ILE A 87 -40.84 24.72 -17.41
CA ILE A 87 -39.74 24.98 -16.46
C ILE A 87 -38.87 23.73 -16.27
N ARG A 88 -39.49 22.55 -16.14
CA ARG A 88 -38.82 21.26 -15.98
C ARG A 88 -38.00 20.90 -17.18
N GLY A 89 -38.49 21.23 -18.41
CA GLY A 89 -37.74 21.02 -19.63
C GLY A 89 -36.49 21.93 -19.74
N LYS A 90 -36.55 23.18 -19.26
CA LYS A 90 -35.46 24.15 -19.32
C LYS A 90 -34.37 23.95 -18.24
N VAL A 91 -34.77 23.60 -17.03
CA VAL A 91 -33.89 23.40 -15.88
C VAL A 91 -33.30 22.00 -15.87
N GLY A 92 -33.99 21.01 -16.43
CA GLY A 92 -33.62 19.61 -16.40
C GLY A 92 -34.38 18.84 -15.32
N HIS A 93 -34.73 17.58 -15.59
CA HIS A 93 -35.55 16.76 -14.70
C HIS A 93 -34.96 16.56 -13.32
N LYS A 94 -33.64 16.32 -13.25
CA LYS A 94 -32.91 16.08 -11.99
C LYS A 94 -32.77 17.38 -11.19
N GLU A 95 -32.34 18.43 -11.85
CA GLU A 95 -32.12 19.76 -11.24
C GLU A 95 -33.46 20.37 -10.77
N PHE A 96 -34.55 20.14 -11.48
CA PHE A 96 -35.88 20.58 -11.06
C PHE A 96 -36.32 19.92 -9.74
N GLY A 97 -36.09 18.61 -9.57
CA GLY A 97 -36.39 17.90 -8.32
C GLY A 97 -35.57 18.46 -7.13
N ILE A 98 -34.28 18.75 -7.37
CA ILE A 98 -33.43 19.38 -6.36
C ILE A 98 -33.93 20.79 -6.02
N ALA A 99 -34.26 21.58 -7.05
CA ALA A 99 -34.78 22.94 -6.88
C ALA A 99 -36.02 23.01 -6.02
N VAL A 100 -37.01 22.15 -6.29
CA VAL A 100 -38.28 22.08 -5.52
C VAL A 100 -38.03 21.80 -4.04
N GLY A 101 -37.11 20.85 -3.75
CA GLY A 101 -36.73 20.54 -2.37
C GLY A 101 -36.11 21.75 -1.64
N TRP A 102 -35.24 22.51 -2.32
CA TRP A 102 -34.62 23.70 -1.74
C TRP A 102 -35.55 24.90 -1.67
N LEU A 103 -36.42 25.11 -2.64
CA LEU A 103 -37.46 26.16 -2.61
C LEU A 103 -38.36 26.01 -1.36
N LYS A 104 -38.80 24.79 -1.08
CA LYS A 104 -39.59 24.47 0.11
C LYS A 104 -38.79 24.67 1.40
N LYS A 105 -37.55 24.21 1.44
CA LYS A 105 -36.67 24.28 2.62
C LYS A 105 -36.29 25.73 2.98
N LYS A 106 -36.13 26.60 1.97
CA LYS A 106 -35.82 28.02 2.15
C LYS A 106 -37.03 28.94 2.21
N ASN A 107 -38.23 28.41 2.11
CA ASN A 107 -39.47 29.19 2.03
C ASN A 107 -39.47 30.25 0.92
N LEU A 108 -38.87 29.94 -0.24
CA LEU A 108 -38.74 30.89 -1.34
C LEU A 108 -39.92 30.85 -2.32
N ALA A 109 -40.58 29.72 -2.42
CA ALA A 109 -41.78 29.57 -3.26
C ALA A 109 -42.69 28.44 -2.73
N LEU A 110 -44.00 28.54 -3.01
CA LEU A 110 -44.98 27.51 -2.84
C LEU A 110 -45.39 26.94 -4.21
N ILE A 111 -45.67 25.65 -4.26
CA ILE A 111 -46.18 24.99 -5.46
C ILE A 111 -47.63 24.59 -5.16
N GLU A 112 -48.57 25.28 -5.79
CA GLU A 112 -49.99 25.03 -5.63
C GLU A 112 -50.68 24.95 -7.01
N GLY A 113 -51.48 23.92 -7.22
CA GLY A 113 -52.27 23.77 -8.46
C GLY A 113 -51.46 23.78 -9.77
N GLY A 114 -50.21 23.27 -9.77
CA GLY A 114 -49.39 23.26 -10.96
C GLY A 114 -48.68 24.60 -11.28
N ASN A 115 -48.72 25.58 -10.35
CA ASN A 115 -48.06 26.87 -10.50
C ASN A 115 -47.06 27.11 -9.37
N ILE A 116 -46.02 27.89 -9.65
CA ILE A 116 -44.97 28.26 -8.69
C ILE A 116 -45.24 29.71 -8.22
N LYS A 117 -45.65 29.84 -6.98
CA LYS A 117 -45.87 31.16 -6.34
C LYS A 117 -44.63 31.56 -5.57
N VAL A 118 -43.89 32.55 -6.06
CA VAL A 118 -42.65 33.05 -5.44
C VAL A 118 -43.01 33.89 -4.21
N LEU A 119 -42.41 33.57 -3.06
CA LEU A 119 -42.55 34.29 -1.80
C LEU A 119 -41.43 35.29 -1.54
N GLY A 120 -40.21 35.02 -2.11
CA GLY A 120 -39.06 35.89 -1.94
C GLY A 120 -38.14 35.87 -3.14
N LYS A 121 -37.70 37.05 -3.59
CA LYS A 121 -36.76 37.22 -4.73
C LYS A 121 -35.35 37.61 -4.30
N GLY A 122 -35.09 37.82 -3.02
CA GLY A 122 -33.75 38.22 -2.52
C GLY A 122 -32.67 37.15 -2.70
N LYS A 123 -31.42 37.55 -2.78
CA LYS A 123 -30.27 36.60 -2.79
C LYS A 123 -30.14 35.95 -1.43
N THR A 124 -30.03 34.63 -1.41
CA THR A 124 -29.84 33.84 -0.19
C THR A 124 -28.36 33.79 0.21
N GLU A 125 -28.07 33.41 1.46
CA GLU A 125 -26.71 33.39 2.02
C GLU A 125 -25.79 32.44 1.24
N ASP A 126 -26.30 31.31 0.77
CA ASP A 126 -25.54 30.37 -0.06
C ASP A 126 -25.22 30.94 -1.46
N GLU A 127 -26.11 31.74 -2.05
CA GLU A 127 -25.84 32.43 -3.32
C GLU A 127 -24.78 33.53 -3.15
N LYS A 128 -24.79 34.24 -2.01
CA LYS A 128 -23.76 35.23 -1.68
C LYS A 128 -22.41 34.56 -1.54
N LEU A 129 -22.35 33.43 -0.83
CA LEU A 129 -21.11 32.67 -0.68
C LEU A 129 -20.62 32.12 -2.03
N LEU A 130 -21.49 31.57 -2.87
CA LEU A 130 -21.13 31.14 -4.22
C LEU A 130 -20.53 32.26 -5.07
N SER A 131 -21.11 33.45 -4.98
CA SER A 131 -20.61 34.64 -5.69
C SER A 131 -19.22 35.05 -5.21
N VAL A 132 -18.91 34.91 -3.91
CA VAL A 132 -17.58 35.20 -3.37
C VAL A 132 -16.58 34.12 -3.76
N LEU A 133 -16.95 32.85 -3.61
CA LEU A 133 -16.11 31.70 -3.99
C LEU A 133 -15.82 31.61 -5.49
N SER A 134 -16.67 32.22 -6.35
CA SER A 134 -16.39 32.32 -7.78
C SER A 134 -15.19 33.20 -8.12
N LYS A 135 -14.80 34.10 -7.21
CA LYS A 135 -13.63 34.98 -7.36
C LYS A 135 -12.35 34.36 -6.81
N GLY A 136 -12.46 33.35 -5.96
CA GLY A 136 -11.33 32.65 -5.34
C GLY A 136 -11.72 31.84 -4.11
N ALA A 137 -10.81 31.01 -3.63
CA ALA A 137 -10.99 30.29 -2.39
C ALA A 137 -10.95 31.25 -1.19
N LEU A 138 -11.68 30.92 -0.13
CA LEU A 138 -11.72 31.66 1.13
C LEU A 138 -11.15 30.81 2.26
N THR A 139 -10.57 31.47 3.25
CA THR A 139 -10.20 30.82 4.51
C THR A 139 -11.32 30.89 5.53
N SER A 140 -11.34 29.98 6.49
CA SER A 140 -12.34 30.00 7.58
C SER A 140 -12.40 31.31 8.36
N ASP A 141 -11.25 32.02 8.44
CA ASP A 141 -11.12 33.29 9.15
C ASP A 141 -11.74 34.47 8.38
N GLU A 142 -11.91 34.34 7.06
CA GLU A 142 -12.49 35.37 6.19
C GLU A 142 -14.02 35.26 6.10
N LEU A 143 -14.61 34.23 6.69
CA LEU A 143 -16.04 34.00 6.68
C LEU A 143 -16.76 34.91 7.69
N THR A 144 -17.60 35.81 7.19
CA THR A 144 -18.56 36.54 8.02
C THR A 144 -19.66 35.62 8.56
N ALA A 145 -20.41 36.03 9.57
CA ALA A 145 -21.49 35.25 10.14
C ALA A 145 -22.55 34.84 9.09
N GLU A 146 -22.80 35.66 8.10
CA GLU A 146 -23.70 35.43 6.99
C GLU A 146 -23.16 34.36 6.03
N LEU A 147 -21.88 34.45 5.66
CA LEU A 147 -21.22 33.47 4.80
C LEU A 147 -21.08 32.10 5.47
N LYS A 148 -20.92 32.04 6.79
CA LYS A 148 -20.95 30.77 7.54
C LYS A 148 -22.29 30.06 7.42
N LYS A 149 -23.41 30.78 7.50
CA LYS A 149 -24.74 30.20 7.25
C LYS A 149 -24.86 29.68 5.81
N GLY A 150 -24.33 30.43 4.83
CA GLY A 150 -24.30 30.00 3.44
C GLY A 150 -23.48 28.72 3.26
N LEU A 151 -22.35 28.60 3.96
CA LEU A 151 -21.50 27.40 3.91
C LEU A 151 -22.23 26.15 4.44
N GLU A 152 -22.97 26.28 5.54
CA GLU A 152 -23.77 25.19 6.10
C GLU A 152 -24.87 24.70 5.12
N LEU A 153 -25.44 25.61 4.35
CA LEU A 153 -26.41 25.26 3.30
C LEU A 153 -25.73 24.56 2.11
N LEU A 154 -24.57 25.04 1.69
CA LEU A 154 -23.82 24.47 0.56
C LEU A 154 -23.16 23.13 0.90
N LYS A 155 -22.69 22.91 2.13
CA LYS A 155 -22.18 21.61 2.61
C LYS A 155 -23.23 20.48 2.53
N LYS A 156 -24.51 20.81 2.58
CA LYS A 156 -25.61 19.84 2.43
C LYS A 156 -25.88 19.41 0.98
N ARG A 157 -25.14 19.97 0.01
CA ARG A 157 -25.24 19.63 -1.41
C ARG A 157 -23.97 18.87 -1.85
N GLN A 158 -24.14 17.87 -2.69
CA GLN A 158 -22.99 17.12 -3.22
C GLN A 158 -22.13 18.00 -4.12
N ASN A 159 -20.82 17.89 -3.98
CA ASN A 159 -19.80 18.49 -4.86
C ASN A 159 -19.94 20.00 -5.15
N VAL A 160 -20.67 20.76 -4.33
CA VAL A 160 -20.80 22.22 -4.51
C VAL A 160 -19.66 22.99 -3.86
N VAL A 161 -19.25 22.60 -2.66
CA VAL A 161 -18.11 23.19 -1.97
C VAL A 161 -17.15 22.07 -1.53
N ARG A 162 -15.86 22.37 -1.59
CA ARG A 162 -14.78 21.54 -1.06
C ARG A 162 -14.14 22.28 0.09
N VAL A 163 -14.05 21.65 1.24
CA VAL A 163 -13.34 22.16 2.42
C VAL A 163 -12.09 21.31 2.59
N ALA A 164 -10.93 21.93 2.61
CA ALA A 164 -9.64 21.28 2.79
C ALA A 164 -8.88 21.91 3.96
N GLU A 165 -8.39 21.09 4.86
CA GLU A 165 -7.47 21.59 5.90
C GLU A 165 -6.12 21.93 5.29
N ARG A 166 -5.62 23.13 5.59
CA ARG A 166 -4.32 23.63 5.17
C ARG A 166 -3.53 24.07 6.37
N LYS A 167 -2.21 23.98 6.27
CA LYS A 167 -1.27 24.50 7.27
C LYS A 167 -0.72 25.85 6.82
N ARG A 168 -0.77 26.84 7.71
CA ARG A 168 -0.12 28.13 7.52
C ARG A 168 0.96 28.30 8.57
N ILE A 169 2.15 28.65 8.12
CA ILE A 169 3.28 28.93 8.99
C ILE A 169 3.28 30.43 9.31
N ILE A 170 3.44 30.78 10.58
CA ILE A 170 3.52 32.15 11.06
C ILE A 170 4.85 32.34 11.78
N LEU A 171 5.60 33.31 11.34
CA LEU A 171 6.87 33.73 11.94
C LEU A 171 6.62 34.88 12.93
N ILE A 172 7.06 34.73 14.16
CA ILE A 172 6.85 35.67 15.25
C ILE A 172 8.22 36.12 15.78
N PRO A 173 8.56 37.40 15.73
CA PRO A 173 9.84 37.88 16.29
C PRO A 173 9.83 37.82 17.82
N THR A 174 10.93 37.41 18.43
CA THR A 174 11.16 37.56 19.87
C THR A 174 11.73 38.95 20.16
N LYS A 175 11.68 39.41 21.42
CA LYS A 175 12.31 40.67 21.85
C LYS A 175 13.77 40.74 21.43
N LYS A 176 14.52 39.67 21.69
CA LYS A 176 15.94 39.50 21.33
C LYS A 176 16.17 39.56 19.81
N GLY A 177 15.29 38.95 19.02
CA GLY A 177 15.34 38.99 17.56
C GLY A 177 15.11 40.40 17.00
N MET A 178 14.16 41.15 17.58
CA MET A 178 13.88 42.54 17.18
C MET A 178 15.05 43.49 17.49
N GLU A 179 15.75 43.30 18.60
CA GLU A 179 16.93 44.07 18.97
C GLU A 179 18.09 43.82 18.00
N LEU A 180 18.38 42.56 17.72
CA LEU A 180 19.44 42.16 16.79
C LEU A 180 19.15 42.62 15.34
N GLY A 181 17.88 42.69 14.95
CA GLY A 181 17.47 43.17 13.64
C GLY A 181 17.78 44.65 13.39
N LYS A 182 18.06 45.45 14.45
CA LYS A 182 18.50 46.86 14.35
C LYS A 182 19.99 47.01 14.08
N GLY A 183 20.79 45.93 14.19
CA GLY A 183 22.24 45.95 14.04
C GLY A 183 22.71 46.25 12.60
N LYS A 184 23.93 46.81 12.46
CA LYS A 184 24.59 46.97 11.16
C LYS A 184 24.95 45.62 10.58
N MET A 185 24.74 45.40 9.28
CA MET A 185 25.19 44.20 8.56
C MET A 185 26.72 44.28 8.36
N GLU A 186 27.46 43.37 8.96
CA GLU A 186 28.85 43.10 8.54
C GLU A 186 28.79 42.06 7.41
N GLU A 187 29.37 42.36 6.26
CA GLU A 187 29.52 41.40 5.18
C GLU A 187 30.53 40.33 5.61
N SER A 188 30.05 39.08 5.71
CA SER A 188 30.91 37.95 5.95
C SER A 188 30.86 36.99 4.75
N ILE A 189 31.99 36.44 4.37
CA ILE A 189 32.10 35.49 3.27
C ILE A 189 31.95 34.08 3.84
N SER A 190 31.02 33.31 3.31
CA SER A 190 30.86 31.85 3.66
C SER A 190 31.71 30.95 2.77
N GLN A 191 32.00 31.36 1.54
CA GLN A 191 32.79 30.62 0.57
C GLN A 191 33.64 31.56 -0.28
N LEU A 192 34.92 31.28 -0.40
CA LEU A 192 35.81 31.98 -1.32
C LEU A 192 35.48 31.62 -2.77
N THR A 193 35.34 32.65 -3.59
CA THR A 193 35.19 32.52 -5.03
C THR A 193 36.42 33.08 -5.73
N ILE A 194 36.62 32.72 -7.00
CA ILE A 194 37.73 33.21 -7.84
C ILE A 194 37.76 34.78 -7.83
N LYS A 195 36.56 35.38 -7.88
CA LYS A 195 36.45 36.86 -7.83
C LYS A 195 36.97 37.44 -6.52
N HIS A 196 36.77 36.78 -5.39
CA HIS A 196 37.32 37.17 -4.10
C HIS A 196 38.84 37.09 -4.09
N LEU A 197 39.38 36.00 -4.61
CA LEU A 197 40.84 35.80 -4.67
C LEU A 197 41.55 36.81 -5.58
N MET A 198 40.97 37.07 -6.76
CA MET A 198 41.56 38.04 -7.72
C MET A 198 41.45 39.51 -7.27
N SER A 199 40.52 39.84 -6.39
CA SER A 199 40.30 41.22 -5.95
C SER A 199 40.97 41.57 -4.62
N ASP A 200 41.72 40.66 -4.00
CA ASP A 200 42.33 40.76 -2.67
C ASP A 200 41.35 41.21 -1.52
N LYS A 201 40.08 41.35 -1.81
CA LYS A 201 39.04 41.74 -0.83
C LYS A 201 38.92 40.77 0.32
N TRP A 202 39.24 39.50 0.08
CA TRP A 202 39.17 38.43 1.08
C TRP A 202 40.13 38.70 2.27
N LYS A 203 41.24 39.42 2.09
CA LYS A 203 42.21 39.72 3.15
C LYS A 203 41.59 40.58 4.27
N ASN A 204 40.62 41.43 3.94
CA ASN A 204 39.96 42.33 4.87
C ASN A 204 38.53 41.96 5.18
N THR A 205 38.06 40.79 4.74
CA THR A 205 36.69 40.37 4.96
C THR A 205 36.62 39.29 6.04
N LYS A 206 35.66 39.39 6.97
CA LYS A 206 35.43 38.37 7.97
C LYS A 206 34.88 37.11 7.32
N PHE A 207 35.51 35.98 7.64
CA PHE A 207 34.98 34.68 7.28
C PHE A 207 33.94 34.23 8.30
N ARG A 208 32.87 33.65 7.81
CA ARG A 208 31.87 33.04 8.67
C ARG A 208 32.45 31.79 9.33
N PRO A 209 32.44 31.67 10.66
CA PRO A 209 32.86 30.44 11.32
C PRO A 209 31.91 29.32 10.94
N TYR A 210 32.46 28.12 10.77
CA TYR A 210 31.70 26.91 10.51
C TYR A 210 30.94 26.52 11.78
N ASP A 211 29.61 26.38 11.68
CA ASP A 211 28.75 25.99 12.81
C ASP A 211 28.26 24.56 12.57
N VAL A 212 28.74 23.62 13.34
CA VAL A 212 28.39 22.19 13.25
C VAL A 212 27.00 21.88 13.87
N ASN A 213 26.44 22.81 14.64
CA ASN A 213 25.15 22.65 15.30
C ASN A 213 23.96 23.20 14.48
N VAL A 214 24.22 23.64 13.23
CA VAL A 214 23.15 24.10 12.35
C VAL A 214 22.19 22.96 12.11
N PHE A 215 20.91 23.18 12.40
CA PHE A 215 19.86 22.22 12.07
C PHE A 215 19.84 21.96 10.56
N VAL A 216 20.01 20.70 10.21
CA VAL A 216 19.85 20.20 8.84
C VAL A 216 18.63 19.30 8.84
N THR A 217 17.72 19.51 7.88
CA THR A 217 16.59 18.62 7.71
C THR A 217 17.11 17.19 7.53
N PRO A 218 16.73 16.24 8.39
CA PRO A 218 17.22 14.88 8.27
C PRO A 218 16.80 14.30 6.92
N SER A 219 17.76 13.74 6.22
CA SER A 219 17.52 12.93 5.02
C SER A 219 17.40 11.49 5.47
N TYR A 220 16.24 10.89 5.28
CA TYR A 220 16.03 9.49 5.58
C TYR A 220 16.41 8.67 4.35
N PRO A 221 17.46 7.82 4.43
CA PRO A 221 17.77 6.92 3.34
C PRO A 221 16.62 5.94 3.14
N ALA A 222 16.43 5.51 1.89
CA ALA A 222 15.50 4.42 1.60
C ALA A 222 16.00 3.13 2.25
N LYS A 223 15.09 2.30 2.74
CA LYS A 223 15.38 0.94 3.21
C LYS A 223 14.39 -0.05 2.59
N LYS A 224 14.81 -1.29 2.46
CA LYS A 224 13.93 -2.37 2.00
C LYS A 224 12.77 -2.55 2.98
N HIS A 225 11.60 -2.88 2.45
CA HIS A 225 10.46 -3.25 3.26
C HIS A 225 10.81 -4.44 4.17
N PRO A 226 10.35 -4.48 5.44
CA PRO A 226 10.67 -5.58 6.37
C PRO A 226 10.35 -6.97 5.82
N LEU A 227 9.19 -7.15 5.19
CA LEU A 227 8.83 -8.41 4.51
C LEU A 227 9.87 -8.79 3.44
N GLN A 228 10.30 -7.82 2.60
CA GLN A 228 11.29 -8.10 1.56
C GLN A 228 12.66 -8.48 2.15
N ARG A 229 13.07 -7.85 3.24
CA ARG A 229 14.32 -8.24 3.92
C ARG A 229 14.27 -9.65 4.48
N MET A 230 13.10 -10.06 5.01
CA MET A 230 12.92 -11.44 5.48
C MET A 230 12.88 -12.44 4.33
N ILE A 231 12.25 -12.09 3.19
CA ILE A 231 12.32 -12.89 1.96
C ILE A 231 13.77 -13.07 1.54
N ASP A 232 14.55 -11.99 1.47
CA ASP A 232 15.97 -12.05 1.09
C ASP A 232 16.75 -12.95 2.06
N ARG A 233 16.53 -12.80 3.38
CA ARG A 233 17.17 -13.65 4.40
C ARG A 233 16.85 -15.13 4.22
N VAL A 234 15.60 -15.46 3.96
CA VAL A 234 15.17 -16.86 3.71
C VAL A 234 15.84 -17.40 2.44
N LYS A 235 15.94 -16.59 1.39
CA LYS A 235 16.68 -16.95 0.18
C LYS A 235 18.15 -17.25 0.47
N ASP A 236 18.81 -16.36 1.20
CA ASP A 236 20.22 -16.51 1.55
C ASP A 236 20.45 -17.82 2.31
N ILE A 237 19.60 -18.16 3.28
CA ILE A 237 19.68 -19.42 4.05
C ILE A 237 19.60 -20.63 3.10
N PHE A 238 18.60 -20.68 2.21
CA PHE A 238 18.48 -21.81 1.29
C PHE A 238 19.63 -21.89 0.29
N VAL A 239 20.13 -20.76 -0.21
CA VAL A 239 21.30 -20.72 -1.10
C VAL A 239 22.55 -21.23 -0.36
N GLU A 240 22.78 -20.84 0.90
CA GLU A 240 23.88 -21.33 1.74
C GLU A 240 23.77 -22.84 2.02
N MET A 241 22.53 -23.37 2.12
CA MET A 241 22.26 -24.81 2.24
C MET A 241 22.42 -25.56 0.89
N GLY A 242 22.77 -24.85 -0.18
CA GLY A 242 23.01 -25.42 -1.51
C GLY A 242 21.77 -25.61 -2.37
N PHE A 243 20.69 -24.89 -2.09
CA PHE A 243 19.48 -24.90 -2.91
C PHE A 243 19.54 -23.86 -4.01
N LYS A 244 18.92 -24.16 -5.15
CA LYS A 244 18.70 -23.25 -6.27
C LYS A 244 17.29 -22.67 -6.22
N GLU A 245 17.12 -21.35 -6.34
CA GLU A 245 15.81 -20.73 -6.48
C GLU A 245 15.17 -21.05 -7.82
N ILE A 246 13.89 -21.42 -7.80
CA ILE A 246 13.04 -21.60 -8.98
C ILE A 246 11.81 -20.71 -8.85
N SER A 247 11.19 -20.39 -9.98
CA SER A 247 9.98 -19.58 -10.04
C SER A 247 9.00 -20.14 -11.07
N GLY A 248 7.75 -19.74 -10.98
CA GLY A 248 6.70 -20.15 -11.91
C GLY A 248 5.54 -19.16 -11.95
N PRO A 249 4.56 -19.38 -12.84
CA PRO A 249 3.46 -18.47 -13.06
C PRO A 249 2.54 -18.38 -11.84
N LEU A 250 1.86 -17.23 -11.68
CA LEU A 250 0.82 -17.03 -10.65
C LEU A 250 -0.51 -17.64 -11.06
N ILE A 251 -0.78 -17.64 -12.36
CA ILE A 251 -1.97 -18.25 -12.96
C ILE A 251 -1.59 -19.65 -13.42
N GLU A 252 -2.31 -20.64 -12.95
CA GLU A 252 -2.04 -22.05 -13.21
C GLU A 252 -3.29 -22.78 -13.70
N SER A 253 -3.10 -23.96 -14.32
CA SER A 253 -4.19 -24.90 -14.51
C SER A 253 -4.42 -25.74 -13.25
N ALA A 254 -5.65 -26.22 -13.06
CA ALA A 254 -5.97 -27.14 -11.99
C ALA A 254 -5.14 -28.43 -12.09
N PHE A 255 -4.71 -28.79 -13.30
CA PHE A 255 -3.78 -29.91 -13.52
C PHE A 255 -2.48 -29.77 -12.72
N TRP A 256 -1.76 -28.67 -12.91
CA TRP A 256 -0.48 -28.44 -12.21
C TRP A 256 -0.66 -28.13 -10.74
N ASN A 257 -1.77 -27.44 -10.39
CA ASN A 257 -2.02 -27.06 -9.02
C ASN A 257 -2.53 -28.19 -8.14
N PHE A 258 -3.25 -29.16 -8.72
CA PHE A 258 -3.91 -30.25 -7.98
C PHE A 258 -3.66 -31.65 -8.54
N ASP A 259 -3.97 -31.89 -9.82
CA ASP A 259 -3.96 -33.26 -10.39
C ASP A 259 -2.55 -33.88 -10.39
N ALA A 260 -1.52 -33.06 -10.76
CA ALA A 260 -0.13 -33.49 -10.73
C ALA A 260 0.38 -33.82 -9.32
N LEU A 261 -0.30 -33.35 -8.29
CA LEU A 261 -0.06 -33.64 -6.86
C LEU A 261 -0.92 -34.82 -6.36
N PHE A 262 -1.58 -35.53 -7.24
CA PHE A 262 -2.44 -36.65 -6.87
C PHE A 262 -3.59 -36.24 -5.93
N GLN A 263 -4.01 -34.96 -5.95
CA GLN A 263 -5.15 -34.49 -5.19
C GLN A 263 -6.45 -34.77 -5.97
N PRO A 264 -7.41 -35.55 -5.43
CA PRO A 264 -8.61 -35.94 -6.16
C PRO A 264 -9.44 -34.77 -6.62
N GLN A 265 -10.21 -34.91 -7.70
CA GLN A 265 -10.96 -33.79 -8.30
C GLN A 265 -12.18 -33.34 -7.48
N ASP A 266 -12.64 -34.17 -6.55
CA ASP A 266 -13.70 -33.89 -5.57
C ASP A 266 -13.17 -33.41 -4.21
N HIS A 267 -11.86 -33.11 -4.11
CA HIS A 267 -11.26 -32.64 -2.85
C HIS A 267 -11.79 -31.25 -2.47
N PRO A 268 -12.18 -30.99 -1.20
CA PRO A 268 -12.75 -29.72 -0.76
C PRO A 268 -11.87 -28.49 -1.06
N ALA A 269 -10.54 -28.62 -1.03
CA ALA A 269 -9.63 -27.52 -1.36
C ALA A 269 -9.76 -27.00 -2.80
N ARG A 270 -10.44 -27.74 -3.69
CA ARG A 270 -10.78 -27.29 -5.04
C ARG A 270 -12.08 -26.51 -5.12
N ASP A 271 -12.83 -26.40 -4.01
CA ASP A 271 -14.08 -25.65 -3.98
C ASP A 271 -13.82 -24.16 -4.29
N MET A 272 -14.79 -23.55 -4.93
CA MET A 272 -14.77 -22.10 -5.21
C MET A 272 -14.67 -21.23 -3.95
N HIS A 273 -15.01 -21.79 -2.79
CA HIS A 273 -14.83 -21.10 -1.50
C HIS A 273 -13.37 -21.02 -1.06
N ASP A 274 -12.50 -21.94 -1.53
CA ASP A 274 -11.08 -21.97 -1.13
C ASP A 274 -10.14 -21.59 -2.27
N THR A 275 -10.60 -21.62 -3.54
CA THR A 275 -9.78 -21.40 -4.73
C THR A 275 -10.37 -20.32 -5.63
N PHE A 276 -9.54 -19.38 -6.10
CA PHE A 276 -9.92 -18.39 -7.10
C PHE A 276 -9.79 -18.96 -8.52
N TYR A 277 -10.90 -19.37 -9.11
CA TYR A 277 -10.98 -19.73 -10.52
C TYR A 277 -11.17 -18.52 -11.41
N LEU A 278 -10.61 -18.55 -12.62
CA LEU A 278 -10.71 -17.48 -13.62
C LEU A 278 -11.70 -17.87 -14.72
N GLU A 279 -12.66 -17.00 -15.04
CA GLU A 279 -13.72 -17.29 -16.02
C GLU A 279 -13.22 -17.43 -17.46
N ARG A 280 -12.11 -16.78 -17.83
CA ARG A 280 -11.47 -16.86 -19.15
C ARG A 280 -9.96 -16.79 -19.03
N SER A 281 -9.29 -17.76 -19.63
CA SER A 281 -7.85 -17.77 -19.80
C SER A 281 -7.49 -18.16 -21.23
N GLU A 282 -7.65 -17.23 -22.16
CA GLU A 282 -6.97 -17.36 -23.44
C GLU A 282 -5.46 -17.22 -23.14
N GLY A 283 -4.69 -18.28 -23.35
CA GLY A 283 -3.24 -18.26 -23.28
C GLY A 283 -2.59 -18.71 -21.97
N VAL A 284 -3.31 -19.33 -21.02
CA VAL A 284 -2.59 -20.10 -19.99
C VAL A 284 -1.98 -21.30 -20.67
N GLU A 285 -0.66 -21.25 -20.84
CA GLU A 285 0.11 -22.31 -21.45
C GLU A 285 -0.11 -23.60 -20.65
N THR A 286 -0.76 -24.54 -21.29
CA THR A 286 -0.81 -25.95 -20.85
C THR A 286 0.51 -26.64 -21.18
N GLU A 287 1.63 -25.91 -21.09
CA GLU A 287 2.94 -26.48 -21.39
C GLU A 287 3.18 -27.72 -20.54
N GLY A 288 3.46 -28.82 -21.21
CA GLY A 288 3.63 -30.10 -20.60
C GLY A 288 2.33 -30.87 -20.27
N PHE A 289 1.14 -30.25 -20.28
CA PHE A 289 -0.12 -30.89 -19.97
C PHE A 289 -0.33 -32.14 -20.83
N GLU A 290 -0.26 -32.03 -22.16
CA GLU A 290 -0.49 -33.11 -23.09
C GLU A 290 0.52 -34.26 -22.90
N LYS A 291 1.76 -33.94 -22.49
CA LYS A 291 2.81 -34.95 -22.24
C LYS A 291 2.52 -35.78 -21.01
N PHE A 292 2.00 -35.17 -19.94
CA PHE A 292 1.88 -35.82 -18.64
C PHE A 292 0.44 -36.26 -18.30
N LYS A 293 -0.59 -35.72 -18.96
CA LYS A 293 -1.99 -36.00 -18.63
C LYS A 293 -2.31 -37.46 -18.62
N GLY A 294 -1.78 -38.25 -19.57
CA GLY A 294 -2.08 -39.70 -19.67
C GLY A 294 -1.57 -40.50 -18.46
N ALA A 295 -0.37 -40.19 -17.97
CA ALA A 295 0.19 -40.83 -16.79
C ALA A 295 -0.55 -40.37 -15.51
N VAL A 296 -0.80 -39.05 -15.35
CA VAL A 296 -1.54 -38.50 -14.21
C VAL A 296 -2.96 -39.05 -14.17
N LYS A 297 -3.71 -39.04 -15.28
CA LYS A 297 -5.06 -39.62 -15.40
C LYS A 297 -5.09 -41.05 -14.88
N LYS A 298 -4.26 -41.95 -15.45
CA LYS A 298 -4.19 -43.35 -15.03
C LYS A 298 -3.82 -43.50 -13.56
N THR A 299 -2.92 -42.65 -13.06
CA THR A 299 -2.56 -42.67 -11.63
C THR A 299 -3.77 -42.37 -10.75
N HIS A 300 -4.61 -41.39 -11.13
CA HIS A 300 -5.86 -41.11 -10.41
C HIS A 300 -6.89 -42.22 -10.52
N GLU A 301 -7.07 -42.82 -11.71
CA GLU A 301 -8.08 -43.82 -11.96
C GLU A 301 -7.76 -45.20 -11.35
N ASP A 302 -6.57 -45.74 -11.60
CA ASP A 302 -6.19 -47.11 -11.23
C ASP A 302 -4.82 -47.23 -10.55
N GLY A 303 -4.11 -46.11 -10.33
CA GLY A 303 -2.77 -46.07 -9.73
C GLY A 303 -1.65 -46.30 -10.75
N TRP A 304 -1.95 -46.54 -12.04
CA TRP A 304 -0.95 -46.72 -13.10
C TRP A 304 0.17 -47.70 -12.68
N THR A 305 1.45 -47.29 -12.80
CA THR A 305 2.65 -48.07 -12.45
C THR A 305 3.15 -47.83 -11.03
N THR A 306 2.40 -47.09 -10.19
CA THR A 306 2.86 -46.66 -8.86
C THR A 306 2.74 -47.73 -7.77
N GLY A 307 1.99 -48.78 -8.04
CA GLY A 307 1.68 -49.82 -7.06
C GLY A 307 0.46 -49.54 -6.19
N SER A 308 -0.19 -48.40 -6.39
CA SER A 308 -1.46 -48.05 -5.73
C SER A 308 -2.67 -48.46 -6.59
N ARG A 309 -3.87 -48.21 -6.06
CA ARG A 309 -5.15 -48.44 -6.78
C ARG A 309 -5.74 -47.11 -7.30
N GLY A 310 -5.03 -46.01 -7.17
CA GLY A 310 -5.57 -44.68 -7.46
C GLY A 310 -6.73 -44.29 -6.54
N TRP A 311 -7.48 -43.32 -6.95
CA TRP A 311 -8.69 -42.82 -6.26
C TRP A 311 -9.96 -43.54 -6.76
N GLN A 312 -9.87 -44.30 -7.87
CA GLN A 312 -10.96 -45.12 -8.44
C GLN A 312 -12.18 -44.32 -8.89
N TYR A 313 -11.97 -43.15 -9.47
CA TYR A 313 -13.01 -42.32 -10.11
C TYR A 313 -12.62 -42.01 -11.56
N ASP A 314 -13.59 -41.64 -12.37
CA ASP A 314 -13.37 -41.22 -13.76
C ASP A 314 -12.76 -39.79 -13.77
N TRP A 315 -11.50 -39.67 -14.16
CA TRP A 315 -10.81 -38.38 -14.18
C TRP A 315 -11.30 -37.53 -15.36
N ASP A 316 -11.75 -36.28 -15.07
CA ASP A 316 -12.26 -35.30 -16.04
C ASP A 316 -11.16 -34.33 -16.48
N GLU A 317 -10.86 -34.31 -17.78
CA GLU A 317 -9.92 -33.39 -18.39
C GLU A 317 -10.37 -31.93 -18.31
N ASN A 318 -11.69 -31.67 -18.38
CA ASN A 318 -12.21 -30.31 -18.31
C ASN A 318 -11.97 -29.66 -16.93
N VAL A 319 -12.09 -30.46 -15.87
CA VAL A 319 -11.77 -30.01 -14.50
C VAL A 319 -10.27 -29.70 -14.39
N ALA A 320 -9.42 -30.56 -14.95
CA ALA A 320 -7.97 -30.36 -14.94
C ALA A 320 -7.52 -29.11 -15.75
N ARG A 321 -8.25 -28.73 -16.78
CA ARG A 321 -7.98 -27.57 -17.63
C ARG A 321 -8.47 -26.24 -17.04
N GLN A 322 -9.25 -26.27 -15.97
CA GLN A 322 -9.70 -25.03 -15.31
C GLN A 322 -8.50 -24.19 -14.90
N THR A 323 -8.63 -22.89 -15.10
CA THR A 323 -7.58 -21.92 -14.75
C THR A 323 -7.89 -21.27 -13.41
N LEU A 324 -6.84 -21.09 -12.61
CA LEU A 324 -6.96 -20.55 -11.26
C LEU A 324 -5.74 -19.72 -10.87
N LEU A 325 -5.86 -18.94 -9.82
CA LEU A 325 -4.71 -18.39 -9.11
C LEU A 325 -4.12 -19.50 -8.23
N ARG A 326 -2.81 -19.78 -8.35
CA ARG A 326 -2.17 -20.88 -7.62
C ARG A 326 -2.41 -20.78 -6.11
N THR A 327 -2.85 -21.87 -5.50
CA THR A 327 -3.15 -21.93 -4.06
C THR A 327 -1.93 -22.26 -3.20
N HIS A 328 -0.84 -22.68 -3.84
CA HIS A 328 0.47 -23.00 -3.25
C HIS A 328 1.56 -22.93 -4.33
N THR A 329 2.81 -22.88 -3.89
CA THR A 329 3.97 -22.86 -4.79
C THR A 329 4.36 -24.26 -5.29
N THR A 330 3.72 -25.35 -4.81
CA THR A 330 4.00 -26.73 -5.20
C THR A 330 3.72 -26.97 -6.70
N ALA A 331 2.84 -26.20 -7.33
CA ALA A 331 2.65 -26.22 -8.77
C ALA A 331 3.97 -25.93 -9.53
N VAL A 332 4.80 -25.02 -9.01
CA VAL A 332 6.13 -24.72 -9.57
C VAL A 332 7.06 -25.92 -9.44
N THR A 333 6.99 -26.60 -8.30
CA THR A 333 7.76 -27.83 -8.03
C THR A 333 7.36 -28.94 -8.99
N CYS A 334 6.06 -29.14 -9.24
CA CYS A 334 5.59 -30.13 -10.21
C CYS A 334 6.12 -29.86 -11.63
N ARG A 335 6.12 -28.59 -12.06
CA ARG A 335 6.71 -28.19 -13.33
C ARG A 335 8.23 -28.41 -13.37
N TYR A 336 8.92 -28.16 -12.27
CA TYR A 336 10.35 -28.45 -12.17
C TYR A 336 10.62 -29.95 -12.29
N LEU A 337 9.89 -30.79 -11.55
CA LEU A 337 10.01 -32.25 -11.59
C LEU A 337 9.75 -32.79 -13.00
N SER A 338 8.77 -32.25 -13.72
CA SER A 338 8.41 -32.70 -15.08
C SER A 338 9.52 -32.47 -16.11
N ASN A 339 10.51 -31.63 -15.81
CA ASN A 339 11.67 -31.36 -16.66
C ASN A 339 12.99 -31.87 -16.09
N LEU A 340 12.97 -32.46 -14.88
CA LEU A 340 14.17 -32.95 -14.22
C LEU A 340 14.55 -34.32 -14.81
N LYS A 341 15.79 -34.47 -15.19
CA LYS A 341 16.36 -35.73 -15.69
C LYS A 341 17.20 -36.41 -14.61
N ARG A 342 17.29 -37.72 -14.66
CA ARG A 342 18.07 -38.53 -13.72
C ARG A 342 19.56 -38.12 -13.66
N GLU A 343 20.14 -37.69 -14.78
CA GLU A 343 21.53 -37.23 -14.88
C GLU A 343 21.79 -35.91 -14.12
N ASN A 344 20.74 -35.17 -13.76
CA ASN A 344 20.82 -33.90 -13.02
C ASN A 344 20.57 -34.09 -11.50
N LEU A 345 20.59 -35.31 -11.01
CA LEU A 345 20.52 -35.60 -9.57
C LEU A 345 21.93 -35.53 -8.93
N PRO A 346 22.04 -35.18 -7.66
CA PRO A 346 20.98 -34.70 -6.78
C PRO A 346 20.52 -33.27 -7.11
N ALA A 347 19.23 -32.98 -6.88
CA ALA A 347 18.66 -31.66 -7.10
C ALA A 347 18.04 -31.10 -5.81
N LYS A 348 18.41 -29.88 -5.47
CA LYS A 348 17.87 -29.12 -4.34
C LYS A 348 17.31 -27.81 -4.86
N VAL A 349 16.02 -27.59 -4.78
CA VAL A 349 15.41 -26.35 -5.25
C VAL A 349 14.38 -25.81 -4.25
N PHE A 350 14.21 -24.49 -4.26
CA PHE A 350 13.18 -23.82 -3.47
C PHE A 350 12.48 -22.73 -4.29
N CYS A 351 11.26 -22.42 -3.90
CA CYS A 351 10.46 -21.36 -4.48
C CYS A 351 9.90 -20.47 -3.36
N ILE A 352 10.05 -19.17 -3.49
CA ILE A 352 9.32 -18.20 -2.66
C ILE A 352 8.38 -17.43 -3.58
N GLY A 353 7.09 -17.47 -3.30
CA GLY A 353 6.12 -16.82 -4.17
C GLY A 353 4.78 -16.58 -3.51
N LYS A 354 4.03 -15.67 -4.13
CA LYS A 354 2.65 -15.40 -3.74
C LYS A 354 1.74 -16.55 -4.07
N THR A 355 0.83 -16.82 -3.16
CA THR A 355 -0.25 -17.82 -3.27
C THR A 355 -1.56 -17.16 -2.91
N PHE A 356 -2.66 -17.75 -3.37
CA PHE A 356 -3.97 -17.13 -3.29
C PHE A 356 -4.98 -18.14 -2.76
N ARG A 357 -5.73 -17.76 -1.73
CA ARG A 357 -6.81 -18.57 -1.17
C ARG A 357 -8.01 -17.70 -0.85
N ASN A 358 -9.18 -18.15 -1.17
CA ASN A 358 -10.42 -17.42 -0.94
C ASN A 358 -10.86 -17.58 0.53
N GLU A 359 -10.04 -17.06 1.43
CA GLU A 359 -10.27 -17.12 2.89
C GLU A 359 -10.88 -15.81 3.41
N THR A 360 -11.62 -15.92 4.52
CA THR A 360 -12.08 -14.73 5.23
C THR A 360 -10.90 -13.98 5.84
N ILE A 361 -10.81 -12.68 5.55
CA ILE A 361 -9.71 -11.83 6.02
C ILE A 361 -9.80 -11.65 7.54
N ASP A 362 -8.78 -12.07 8.26
CA ASP A 362 -8.61 -11.84 9.68
C ASP A 362 -7.15 -11.52 10.04
N TYR A 363 -6.81 -11.55 11.32
CA TYR A 363 -5.45 -11.27 11.80
C TYR A 363 -4.43 -12.38 11.50
N LYS A 364 -4.86 -13.54 10.96
CA LYS A 364 -4.02 -14.69 10.61
C LYS A 364 -4.13 -15.08 9.14
N HIS A 365 -5.18 -14.66 8.43
CA HIS A 365 -5.50 -15.10 7.08
C HIS A 365 -5.67 -13.91 6.14
N LEU A 366 -5.02 -14.01 4.98
CA LEU A 366 -5.14 -13.08 3.87
C LEU A 366 -5.43 -13.85 2.59
N PRO A 367 -6.19 -13.29 1.64
CA PRO A 367 -6.47 -13.93 0.37
C PRO A 367 -5.22 -14.05 -0.52
N GLU A 368 -4.19 -13.30 -0.23
CA GLU A 368 -2.87 -13.31 -0.88
C GLU A 368 -1.80 -13.32 0.20
N PHE A 369 -0.86 -14.25 0.12
CA PHE A 369 0.27 -14.35 1.06
C PHE A 369 1.47 -15.02 0.40
N TYR A 370 2.64 -14.91 1.00
CA TYR A 370 3.84 -15.59 0.52
C TYR A 370 3.98 -16.99 1.13
N GLN A 371 4.33 -17.93 0.28
CA GLN A 371 4.71 -19.28 0.68
C GLN A 371 6.17 -19.53 0.29
N VAL A 372 6.87 -20.26 1.15
CA VAL A 372 8.18 -20.87 0.85
C VAL A 372 7.98 -22.36 0.70
N GLU A 373 8.50 -22.91 -0.36
CA GLU A 373 8.50 -24.33 -0.60
C GLU A 373 9.88 -24.77 -1.05
N GLY A 374 10.26 -25.99 -0.76
CA GLY A 374 11.49 -26.59 -1.27
C GLY A 374 11.38 -28.08 -1.41
N ILE A 375 12.22 -28.64 -2.29
CA ILE A 375 12.37 -30.06 -2.46
C ILE A 375 13.85 -30.45 -2.51
N VAL A 376 14.11 -31.71 -2.12
CA VAL A 376 15.35 -32.44 -2.40
C VAL A 376 15.00 -33.69 -3.15
N VAL A 377 15.58 -33.86 -4.33
CA VAL A 377 15.42 -35.06 -5.19
C VAL A 377 16.78 -35.76 -5.24
N ASP A 378 16.84 -36.93 -4.65
CA ASP A 378 18.08 -37.70 -4.57
C ASP A 378 17.75 -39.19 -4.28
N GLU A 379 18.49 -40.10 -4.84
CA GLU A 379 18.27 -41.56 -4.65
C GLU A 379 18.61 -42.02 -3.23
N ASP A 380 19.50 -41.32 -2.53
CA ASP A 380 20.01 -41.70 -1.19
C ASP A 380 19.35 -40.94 -0.02
N VAL A 381 18.31 -40.13 -0.28
CA VAL A 381 17.63 -39.38 0.79
C VAL A 381 16.51 -40.16 1.44
N ASN A 382 16.23 -39.81 2.68
CA ASN A 382 15.18 -40.42 3.47
C ASN A 382 14.53 -39.39 4.43
N PHE A 383 13.57 -39.84 5.21
CA PHE A 383 12.80 -39.01 6.12
C PHE A 383 13.66 -38.26 7.18
N ARG A 384 14.78 -38.87 7.65
CA ARG A 384 15.69 -38.19 8.59
C ARG A 384 16.37 -37.00 7.92
N HIS A 385 16.71 -37.12 6.64
CA HIS A 385 17.31 -36.00 5.90
C HIS A 385 16.32 -34.82 5.79
N LEU A 386 15.02 -35.08 5.57
CA LEU A 386 13.98 -34.08 5.59
C LEU A 386 13.93 -33.34 6.92
N LEU A 387 13.86 -34.06 8.04
CA LEU A 387 13.85 -33.47 9.37
C LEU A 387 15.13 -32.65 9.64
N GLY A 388 16.28 -33.13 9.16
CA GLY A 388 17.57 -32.43 9.27
C GLY A 388 17.59 -31.12 8.52
N VAL A 389 17.13 -31.07 7.26
CA VAL A 389 17.03 -29.85 6.44
C VAL A 389 16.12 -28.83 7.10
N LEU A 390 14.94 -29.24 7.57
CA LEU A 390 14.00 -28.35 8.22
C LEU A 390 14.52 -27.82 9.56
N ASN A 391 15.15 -28.69 10.36
CA ASN A 391 15.74 -28.28 11.63
C ASN A 391 16.84 -27.24 11.40
N GLU A 392 17.72 -27.43 10.43
CA GLU A 392 18.77 -26.46 10.05
C GLU A 392 18.17 -25.11 9.64
N PHE A 393 17.19 -25.12 8.74
CA PHE A 393 16.49 -23.91 8.29
C PHE A 393 15.90 -23.11 9.48
N TYR A 394 15.13 -23.79 10.35
CA TYR A 394 14.49 -23.11 11.47
C TYR A 394 15.51 -22.62 12.52
N GLN A 395 16.61 -23.36 12.72
CA GLN A 395 17.69 -22.89 13.61
C GLN A 395 18.36 -21.63 13.09
N GLN A 396 18.63 -21.53 11.78
CA GLN A 396 19.20 -20.34 11.17
C GLN A 396 18.22 -19.14 11.21
N MET A 397 16.92 -19.42 11.21
CA MET A 397 15.89 -18.42 11.47
C MET A 397 15.76 -18.03 12.95
N GLY A 398 16.45 -18.75 13.87
CA GLY A 398 16.44 -18.48 15.30
C GLY A 398 15.32 -19.17 16.08
N PHE A 399 14.64 -20.16 15.49
CA PHE A 399 13.54 -20.89 16.11
C PHE A 399 13.93 -22.30 16.56
N LYS A 400 13.35 -22.72 17.67
CA LYS A 400 13.33 -24.13 18.08
C LYS A 400 12.15 -24.82 17.40
N VAL A 401 12.40 -25.92 16.69
CA VAL A 401 11.40 -26.68 15.95
C VAL A 401 11.13 -28.03 16.61
N ARG A 402 9.91 -28.53 16.43
CA ARG A 402 9.54 -29.94 16.62
C ARG A 402 8.66 -30.39 15.48
N PHE A 403 8.56 -31.69 15.30
CA PHE A 403 7.81 -32.33 14.22
C PHE A 403 6.71 -33.20 14.81
N ARG A 404 5.51 -33.09 14.23
CA ARG A 404 4.34 -33.89 14.61
C ARG A 404 3.85 -34.66 13.39
N PRO A 405 3.48 -35.97 13.51
CA PRO A 405 2.85 -36.67 12.41
C PRO A 405 1.62 -35.95 11.89
N ALA A 406 1.46 -35.93 10.56
CA ALA A 406 0.36 -35.29 9.87
C ALA A 406 -0.09 -36.10 8.68
N TYR A 407 -1.11 -35.65 7.98
CA TYR A 407 -1.60 -36.27 6.74
C TYR A 407 -1.72 -35.19 5.65
N PHE A 408 -1.14 -35.49 4.49
CA PHE A 408 -1.37 -34.75 3.25
C PHE A 408 -1.58 -35.73 2.10
N PRO A 409 -2.48 -35.47 1.13
CA PRO A 409 -2.81 -36.42 0.08
C PRO A 409 -1.63 -36.79 -0.83
N TYR A 410 -0.60 -35.97 -0.89
CA TYR A 410 0.54 -36.06 -1.80
C TYR A 410 1.85 -36.47 -1.14
N THR A 411 1.89 -36.69 0.18
CA THR A 411 3.09 -37.13 0.90
C THR A 411 2.84 -38.33 1.81
N GLU A 412 3.85 -39.20 1.96
CA GLU A 412 3.88 -40.34 2.87
C GLU A 412 5.35 -40.73 3.13
N PRO A 413 5.88 -40.66 4.36
CA PRO A 413 5.25 -40.11 5.54
C PRO A 413 5.12 -38.58 5.50
N SER A 414 4.22 -38.04 6.32
CA SER A 414 3.94 -36.62 6.42
C SER A 414 4.14 -36.11 7.84
N VAL A 415 4.60 -34.85 7.98
CA VAL A 415 4.75 -34.16 9.26
C VAL A 415 4.32 -32.71 9.16
N GLU A 416 3.84 -32.18 10.28
CA GLU A 416 3.71 -30.75 10.53
C GLU A 416 4.92 -30.24 11.29
N THR A 417 5.39 -29.04 10.92
CA THR A 417 6.46 -28.34 11.62
C THR A 417 5.88 -27.33 12.57
N GLU A 418 6.28 -27.40 13.85
CA GLU A 418 5.87 -26.45 14.87
C GLU A 418 7.10 -25.75 15.46
N ILE A 419 7.03 -24.43 15.65
CA ILE A 419 8.05 -23.65 16.33
C ILE A 419 7.62 -23.26 17.72
N TYR A 420 8.58 -23.12 18.63
CA TYR A 420 8.33 -22.69 19.99
C TYR A 420 8.47 -21.19 20.14
N LEU A 421 7.39 -20.50 20.53
CA LEU A 421 7.40 -19.08 20.87
C LEU A 421 7.66 -18.88 22.35
N LYS A 422 8.86 -18.41 22.68
CA LYS A 422 9.27 -18.18 24.09
C LYS A 422 8.36 -17.18 24.81
N GLU A 423 7.90 -16.14 24.11
CA GLU A 423 7.07 -15.07 24.66
C GLU A 423 5.69 -15.55 25.09
N LYS A 424 5.13 -16.52 24.35
CA LYS A 424 3.80 -17.07 24.61
C LYS A 424 3.84 -18.41 25.34
N GLY A 425 5.02 -19.05 25.41
CA GLY A 425 5.18 -20.38 26.02
C GLY A 425 4.48 -21.51 25.27
N GLU A 426 4.20 -21.33 23.97
CA GLU A 426 3.41 -22.27 23.16
C GLU A 426 4.11 -22.67 21.86
N TRP A 427 3.67 -23.81 21.31
CA TRP A 427 4.08 -24.28 19.99
C TRP A 427 3.07 -23.84 18.94
N ILE A 428 3.57 -23.30 17.83
CA ILE A 428 2.75 -22.83 16.72
C ILE A 428 3.14 -23.57 15.44
N GLU A 429 2.15 -24.13 14.77
CA GLU A 429 2.30 -24.73 13.45
C GLU A 429 2.64 -23.68 12.38
N LEU A 430 3.61 -24.01 11.51
CA LEU A 430 4.04 -23.15 10.42
C LEU A 430 3.87 -23.77 9.04
N GLY A 431 3.88 -25.09 8.91
CA GLY A 431 3.74 -25.73 7.62
C GLY A 431 3.89 -27.23 7.65
N GLY A 432 3.62 -27.83 6.51
CA GLY A 432 3.69 -29.26 6.29
C GLY A 432 4.93 -29.70 5.53
N ALA A 433 5.34 -30.94 5.74
CA ALA A 433 6.44 -31.57 5.02
C ALA A 433 6.23 -33.08 4.90
N GLY A 434 6.94 -33.69 3.97
CA GLY A 434 6.87 -35.15 3.79
C GLY A 434 7.75 -35.65 2.65
N ILE A 435 7.62 -36.92 2.34
CA ILE A 435 8.18 -37.49 1.12
C ILE A 435 7.04 -37.59 0.10
N PHE A 436 7.23 -37.07 -1.11
CA PHE A 436 6.21 -37.19 -2.14
C PHE A 436 5.94 -38.67 -2.45
N ARG A 437 4.68 -38.98 -2.57
CA ARG A 437 4.20 -40.33 -2.92
C ARG A 437 4.61 -40.69 -4.35
N PRO A 438 4.78 -42.01 -4.65
CA PRO A 438 5.05 -42.48 -6.00
C PRO A 438 4.04 -41.98 -7.04
N GLU A 439 2.78 -41.74 -6.64
CA GLU A 439 1.70 -41.23 -7.48
C GLU A 439 1.93 -39.77 -7.94
N VAL A 440 2.74 -39.01 -7.23
CA VAL A 440 3.20 -37.67 -7.65
C VAL A 440 4.49 -37.77 -8.48
N VAL A 441 5.43 -38.57 -8.01
CA VAL A 441 6.79 -38.64 -8.55
C VAL A 441 6.85 -39.32 -9.90
N LYS A 442 6.31 -40.55 -10.02
CA LYS A 442 6.41 -41.39 -11.24
C LYS A 442 5.81 -40.74 -12.48
N PRO A 443 4.58 -40.15 -12.43
CA PRO A 443 4.00 -39.48 -13.60
C PRO A 443 4.85 -38.33 -14.13
N LEU A 444 5.56 -37.62 -13.25
CA LEU A 444 6.31 -36.43 -13.61
C LEU A 444 7.78 -36.73 -13.98
N LEU A 445 8.48 -37.54 -13.18
CA LEU A 445 9.88 -37.89 -13.41
C LEU A 445 10.06 -39.00 -14.43
N GLY A 446 9.08 -39.92 -14.53
CA GLY A 446 9.19 -41.13 -15.35
C GLY A 446 10.04 -42.24 -14.71
N PHE A 447 10.55 -42.05 -13.50
CA PHE A 447 11.30 -43.02 -12.71
C PHE A 447 11.04 -42.86 -11.21
N ASP A 448 11.35 -43.90 -10.45
CA ASP A 448 11.25 -43.87 -8.98
C ASP A 448 12.46 -43.17 -8.37
N CYS A 449 12.18 -42.18 -7.51
CA CYS A 449 13.19 -41.48 -6.75
C CYS A 449 12.53 -40.79 -5.52
N PRO A 450 13.14 -40.89 -4.33
CA PRO A 450 12.63 -40.15 -3.18
C PRO A 450 12.68 -38.61 -3.42
N VAL A 451 11.58 -37.92 -3.10
CA VAL A 451 11.48 -36.49 -3.17
C VAL A 451 11.04 -35.95 -1.82
N LEU A 452 11.98 -35.37 -1.08
CA LEU A 452 11.66 -34.66 0.14
C LEU A 452 11.00 -33.35 -0.22
N ALA A 453 9.89 -32.99 0.43
CA ALA A 453 9.15 -31.77 0.14
C ALA A 453 8.65 -31.09 1.42
N TRP A 454 8.61 -29.77 1.41
CA TRP A 454 8.02 -28.99 2.48
C TRP A 454 7.46 -27.68 1.95
N GLY A 455 6.43 -27.17 2.66
CA GLY A 455 5.85 -25.86 2.38
C GLY A 455 5.48 -25.15 3.68
N LEU A 456 5.76 -23.85 3.75
CA LEU A 456 5.43 -23.03 4.91
C LEU A 456 4.90 -21.65 4.51
N GLY A 457 3.96 -21.12 5.30
CA GLY A 457 3.47 -19.75 5.15
C GLY A 457 4.53 -18.75 5.61
N LEU A 458 5.13 -18.03 4.67
CA LEU A 458 6.22 -17.08 4.98
C LEU A 458 5.73 -15.89 5.80
N ASP A 459 4.57 -15.32 5.48
CA ASP A 459 4.04 -14.15 6.18
C ASP A 459 3.85 -14.39 7.66
N ARG A 460 3.41 -15.59 8.03
CA ARG A 460 3.25 -15.99 9.42
C ARG A 460 4.62 -16.08 10.13
N LEU A 461 5.61 -16.65 9.47
CA LEU A 461 6.98 -16.70 9.97
C LEU A 461 7.56 -15.29 10.17
N VAL A 462 7.35 -14.41 9.18
CA VAL A 462 7.80 -13.01 9.23
C VAL A 462 7.09 -12.25 10.35
N ALA A 463 5.77 -12.34 10.47
CA ALA A 463 5.02 -11.68 11.53
C ALA A 463 5.53 -12.09 12.93
N LEU A 464 5.77 -13.38 13.13
CA LEU A 464 6.33 -13.90 14.39
C LEU A 464 7.75 -13.38 14.64
N SER A 465 8.59 -13.34 13.61
CA SER A 465 9.97 -12.82 13.71
C SER A 465 10.02 -11.32 14.04
N LEU A 466 9.01 -10.56 13.61
CA LEU A 466 8.88 -9.12 13.85
C LEU A 466 8.05 -8.77 15.10
N GLY A 467 7.52 -9.77 15.79
CA GLY A 467 6.65 -9.56 16.96
C GLY A 467 5.29 -8.95 16.62
N LEU A 468 4.79 -9.15 15.39
CA LEU A 468 3.49 -8.66 14.96
C LEU A 468 2.39 -9.64 15.40
N ASN A 469 1.27 -9.10 15.87
CA ASN A 469 0.09 -9.88 16.25
C ASN A 469 -0.93 -10.00 15.11
N ASP A 470 -0.78 -9.20 14.06
CA ASP A 470 -1.66 -9.13 12.91
C ASP A 470 -0.83 -9.13 11.63
N ILE A 471 -1.04 -10.13 10.76
CA ILE A 471 -0.30 -10.25 9.50
C ILE A 471 -0.61 -9.11 8.51
N ARG A 472 -1.77 -8.44 8.67
CA ARG A 472 -2.16 -7.30 7.82
C ARG A 472 -1.19 -6.13 7.94
N ASP A 473 -0.53 -5.98 9.09
CA ASP A 473 0.47 -4.93 9.31
C ASP A 473 1.65 -5.01 8.34
N LEU A 474 1.95 -6.21 7.81
CA LEU A 474 2.97 -6.41 6.76
C LEU A 474 2.60 -5.73 5.43
N TYR A 475 1.32 -5.48 5.17
CA TYR A 475 0.81 -5.00 3.88
C TYR A 475 0.23 -3.57 3.94
N VAL A 476 -0.13 -3.07 5.12
CA VAL A 476 -0.68 -1.72 5.31
C VAL A 476 0.34 -0.63 4.97
N SER A 477 1.64 -0.94 5.07
CA SER A 477 2.74 -0.02 4.77
C SER A 477 2.68 1.30 5.57
N ASP A 478 2.31 1.24 6.85
CA ASP A 478 2.35 2.39 7.75
C ASP A 478 3.76 2.96 7.82
N LEU A 479 3.91 4.25 7.49
CA LEU A 479 5.22 4.89 7.37
C LEU A 479 5.98 4.95 8.69
N ASP A 480 5.30 5.11 9.81
CA ASP A 480 5.95 5.20 11.11
C ASP A 480 6.40 3.82 11.58
N TRP A 481 5.62 2.78 11.30
CA TRP A 481 6.03 1.40 11.51
C TRP A 481 7.22 1.04 10.62
N LEU A 482 7.16 1.34 9.32
CA LEU A 482 8.26 1.07 8.38
C LEU A 482 9.56 1.76 8.79
N ARG A 483 9.51 3.00 9.29
CA ARG A 483 10.69 3.74 9.76
C ARG A 483 11.29 3.13 11.01
N ARG A 484 10.46 2.67 11.96
CA ARG A 484 10.89 2.11 13.26
C ARG A 484 11.26 0.64 13.20
N SER A 485 10.72 -0.10 12.22
CA SER A 485 11.00 -1.54 12.10
C SER A 485 12.49 -1.80 11.91
N THR A 486 13.05 -2.56 12.84
CA THR A 486 14.46 -3.00 12.84
C THR A 486 14.51 -4.44 12.32
N VAL A 487 14.80 -4.62 11.07
CA VAL A 487 15.02 -5.95 10.45
C VAL A 487 16.40 -5.99 9.84
#